data_49ff740542de148a45e91edb5026c974
#
_entry.id   49ff740542de148a45e91edb5026c974
#
_cell.length_a   1.000
_cell.length_b   1.000
_cell.length_c   1.000
_cell.angle_alpha   90.00
_cell.angle_beta   90.00
_cell.angle_gamma   90.00
#
_symmetry.space_group_name_H-M   'P 1'
#
loop_
_entity.id
_entity.type
_entity.pdbx_description
1 polymer ?
#
loop_
_entity_poly.entity_id
_entity_poly.type
_entity_poly.pdbx_seq_one_letter_code
_entity_poly.pdbx_strand_id
1 'polypeptide(L)'
;MSTTMEEKPVSGSSQINPLGHLTRQQLKELEQREKTRGQKILDLVIMLLPVICGFIAVIEYWEVPNGSPNSHPYTYVWAVAAFMTAYALYALAAGMKYRKGDKRTAEDLRYRAPLFSAFFLLLTFYDYLTLKTGILSQPFVPCMNSILNIAWEDRAYLLECTLHTLRLLFLGYFIGIALGLVTGITCGYSEKARYWINPIIKFLGPIPTATWIPIIMVVAASLFRGAVFIIALGSWFAVT
;
A
#
# COMPACT_ATOMS: atom_id res chain seq x y z
N MET A 1 -53.88 6.99 55.50
CA MET A 1 -52.96 8.09 55.86
C MET A 1 -51.76 7.96 54.90
N SER A 2 -51.87 8.64 53.78
CA SER A 2 -50.95 8.58 52.68
C SER A 2 -49.83 9.61 52.88
N THR A 3 -48.60 9.17 52.71
CA THR A 3 -47.47 10.09 52.68
C THR A 3 -46.76 9.90 51.33
N THR A 4 -47.03 10.86 50.46
CA THR A 4 -46.36 11.07 49.19
C THR A 4 -44.94 11.53 49.45
N MET A 5 -43.93 10.77 48.94
CA MET A 5 -42.54 11.22 48.82
C MET A 5 -42.36 11.87 47.47
N GLU A 6 -42.04 13.14 47.52
CA GLU A 6 -41.69 14.02 46.44
C GLU A 6 -40.26 13.73 45.97
N GLU A 7 -40.11 13.22 44.76
CA GLU A 7 -38.79 12.99 44.15
C GLU A 7 -38.28 14.29 43.53
N LYS A 8 -37.17 14.80 44.06
CA LYS A 8 -36.43 15.92 43.59
C LYS A 8 -35.75 15.59 42.24
N PRO A 9 -35.82 16.42 41.21
CA PRO A 9 -35.09 16.15 39.99
C PRO A 9 -33.59 16.44 40.20
N VAL A 10 -32.77 15.41 39.96
CA VAL A 10 -31.30 15.56 39.90
C VAL A 10 -30.92 16.25 38.63
N SER A 11 -30.50 17.51 38.78
CA SER A 11 -29.83 18.30 37.78
C SER A 11 -28.42 17.73 37.51
N GLY A 12 -28.32 16.84 36.56
CA GLY A 12 -27.05 16.38 35.98
C GLY A 12 -26.99 16.83 34.55
N SER A 13 -26.25 17.89 34.27
CA SER A 13 -25.93 18.34 32.90
C SER A 13 -25.03 17.31 32.22
N SER A 14 -25.61 16.22 31.72
CA SER A 14 -24.96 15.39 30.73
C SER A 14 -24.89 16.19 29.45
N GLN A 15 -23.68 16.52 29.00
CA GLN A 15 -23.42 17.03 27.66
C GLN A 15 -23.90 15.98 26.67
N ILE A 16 -25.12 16.16 26.19
CA ILE A 16 -25.75 15.31 25.19
C ILE A 16 -24.97 15.53 23.91
N ASN A 17 -24.24 14.51 23.47
CA ASN A 17 -23.58 14.48 22.17
C ASN A 17 -24.66 14.72 21.10
N PRO A 18 -24.71 15.86 20.39
CA PRO A 18 -25.85 16.23 19.54
C PRO A 18 -26.07 15.28 18.36
N LEU A 19 -25.14 14.36 18.11
CA LEU A 19 -25.21 13.35 17.04
C LEU A 19 -25.82 12.01 17.49
N GLY A 20 -25.97 11.77 18.80
CA GLY A 20 -26.42 10.48 19.35
C GLY A 20 -27.90 10.16 19.18
N HIS A 21 -28.74 11.14 18.82
CA HIS A 21 -30.20 10.98 18.73
C HIS A 21 -30.76 11.12 17.29
N LEU A 22 -29.89 11.25 16.28
CA LEU A 22 -30.34 11.39 14.90
C LEU A 22 -30.76 10.02 14.33
N THR A 23 -32.01 9.91 13.95
CA THR A 23 -32.51 8.75 13.20
C THR A 23 -31.77 8.65 11.86
N ARG A 24 -31.60 7.41 11.33
CA ARG A 24 -30.96 7.18 10.02
C ARG A 24 -31.54 8.04 8.89
N GLN A 25 -32.80 8.42 8.97
CA GLN A 25 -33.43 9.32 8.01
C GLN A 25 -32.91 10.76 8.16
N GLN A 26 -32.79 11.27 9.37
CA GLN A 26 -32.25 12.60 9.65
C GLN A 26 -30.78 12.72 9.29
N LEU A 27 -29.98 11.65 9.48
CA LEU A 27 -28.61 11.60 8.97
C LEU A 27 -28.54 11.67 7.45
N LYS A 28 -29.42 10.97 6.75
CA LYS A 28 -29.53 11.06 5.28
C LYS A 28 -30.00 12.43 4.80
N GLU A 29 -30.89 13.10 5.52
CA GLU A 29 -31.33 14.46 5.22
C GLU A 29 -30.22 15.49 5.46
N LEU A 30 -29.40 15.29 6.50
CA LEU A 30 -28.19 16.12 6.75
C LEU A 30 -27.12 15.89 5.68
N GLU A 31 -26.93 14.66 5.23
CA GLU A 31 -26.05 14.32 4.09
C GLU A 31 -26.58 14.90 2.77
N GLN A 32 -27.90 15.03 2.60
CA GLN A 32 -28.53 15.60 1.42
C GLN A 32 -28.64 17.12 1.46
N ARG A 33 -28.26 17.77 2.56
CA ARG A 33 -28.24 19.23 2.65
C ARG A 33 -27.41 19.80 1.51
N GLU A 34 -28.01 20.67 0.69
CA GLU A 34 -27.29 21.26 -0.44
C GLU A 34 -26.04 21.99 0.04
N LYS A 35 -24.89 21.52 -0.46
CA LYS A 35 -23.59 22.12 -0.14
C LYS A 35 -23.61 23.62 -0.50
N THR A 36 -23.18 24.46 0.42
CA THR A 36 -23.03 25.89 0.19
C THR A 36 -22.05 26.14 -0.98
N ARG A 37 -22.21 27.24 -1.72
CA ARG A 37 -21.30 27.60 -2.83
C ARG A 37 -19.82 27.51 -2.45
N GLY A 38 -19.44 27.95 -1.23
CA GLY A 38 -18.08 27.84 -0.72
C GLY A 38 -17.60 26.39 -0.57
N GLN A 39 -18.46 25.48 -0.11
CA GLN A 39 -18.13 24.05 -0.01
C GLN A 39 -17.94 23.40 -1.38
N LYS A 40 -18.74 23.80 -2.38
CA LYS A 40 -18.58 23.30 -3.76
C LYS A 40 -17.26 23.75 -4.38
N ILE A 41 -16.84 24.99 -4.10
CA ILE A 41 -15.55 25.53 -4.54
C ILE A 41 -14.39 24.80 -3.84
N LEU A 42 -14.49 24.59 -2.53
CA LEU A 42 -13.48 23.86 -1.75
C LEU A 42 -13.34 22.42 -2.26
N ASP A 43 -14.45 21.75 -2.54
CA ASP A 43 -14.46 20.40 -3.11
C ASP A 43 -13.75 20.35 -4.48
N LEU A 44 -13.99 21.35 -5.32
CA LEU A 44 -13.32 21.47 -6.62
C LEU A 44 -11.82 21.71 -6.45
N VAL A 45 -11.42 22.59 -5.54
CA VAL A 45 -10.00 22.87 -5.26
C VAL A 45 -9.30 21.60 -4.76
N ILE A 46 -9.90 20.85 -3.84
CA ILE A 46 -9.34 19.59 -3.34
C ILE A 46 -9.20 18.58 -4.48
N MET A 47 -10.19 18.49 -5.39
CA MET A 47 -10.13 17.57 -6.52
C MET A 47 -9.07 17.96 -7.56
N LEU A 48 -8.75 19.26 -7.70
CA LEU A 48 -7.72 19.76 -8.61
C LEU A 48 -6.31 19.71 -8.00
N LEU A 49 -6.20 19.60 -6.69
CA LEU A 49 -4.91 19.62 -5.97
C LEU A 49 -3.88 18.61 -6.53
N PRO A 50 -4.22 17.34 -6.84
CA PRO A 50 -3.26 16.41 -7.42
C PRO A 50 -2.68 16.86 -8.76
N VAL A 51 -3.51 17.51 -9.58
CA VAL A 51 -3.06 18.04 -10.88
C VAL A 51 -2.05 19.18 -10.67
N ILE A 52 -2.33 20.07 -9.71
CA ILE A 52 -1.43 21.17 -9.34
C ILE A 52 -0.10 20.60 -8.81
N CYS A 53 -0.15 19.61 -7.92
CA CYS A 53 1.06 18.96 -7.40
C CYS A 53 1.86 18.24 -8.50
N GLY A 54 1.18 17.61 -9.45
CA GLY A 54 1.83 17.00 -10.61
C GLY A 54 2.50 18.03 -11.53
N PHE A 55 1.87 19.19 -11.74
CA PHE A 55 2.52 20.29 -12.47
C PHE A 55 3.76 20.82 -11.73
N ILE A 56 3.70 20.94 -10.40
CA ILE A 56 4.87 21.33 -9.58
C ILE A 56 6.01 20.32 -9.80
N ALA A 57 5.72 19.01 -9.81
CA ALA A 57 6.70 17.96 -10.07
C ALA A 57 7.37 18.11 -11.46
N VAL A 58 6.59 18.42 -12.49
CA VAL A 58 7.12 18.62 -13.85
C VAL A 58 7.95 19.91 -13.95
N ILE A 59 7.50 20.99 -13.35
CA ILE A 59 8.21 22.28 -13.35
C ILE A 59 9.53 22.13 -12.57
N GLU A 60 9.50 21.53 -11.39
CA GLU A 60 10.69 21.27 -10.58
C GLU A 60 11.72 20.46 -11.38
N TYR A 61 11.27 19.40 -12.05
CA TYR A 61 12.16 18.58 -12.87
C TYR A 61 12.83 19.37 -13.99
N TRP A 62 12.15 20.36 -14.56
CA TRP A 62 12.64 21.13 -15.72
C TRP A 62 13.52 22.33 -15.33
N GLU A 63 13.10 23.08 -14.31
CA GLU A 63 13.78 24.32 -13.88
C GLU A 63 15.05 24.04 -13.07
N VAL A 64 15.05 22.96 -12.27
CA VAL A 64 16.20 22.63 -11.44
C VAL A 64 17.18 21.74 -12.20
N PRO A 65 18.45 22.14 -12.40
CA PRO A 65 19.42 21.33 -13.14
C PRO A 65 19.73 20.00 -12.44
N ASN A 66 19.93 18.95 -13.22
CA ASN A 66 20.26 17.63 -12.71
C ASN A 66 21.69 17.59 -12.20
N GLY A 67 21.90 17.07 -10.99
CA GLY A 67 23.24 16.87 -10.42
C GLY A 67 23.96 15.63 -10.96
N SER A 68 23.25 14.72 -11.67
CA SER A 68 23.80 13.48 -12.23
C SER A 68 23.46 13.33 -13.71
N PRO A 69 24.35 12.71 -14.53
CA PRO A 69 24.05 12.43 -15.92
C PRO A 69 22.91 11.40 -16.03
N ASN A 70 22.02 11.60 -16.99
CA ASN A 70 20.82 10.81 -17.19
C ASN A 70 20.70 10.39 -18.65
N SER A 71 20.60 9.08 -18.95
CA SER A 71 20.56 8.57 -20.32
C SER A 71 19.30 9.00 -21.08
N HIS A 72 18.14 8.96 -20.40
CA HIS A 72 16.85 9.39 -20.96
C HIS A 72 16.17 10.37 -19.99
N PRO A 73 16.42 11.67 -20.12
CA PRO A 73 15.97 12.65 -19.12
C PRO A 73 14.46 12.80 -19.04
N TYR A 74 13.71 12.48 -20.08
CA TYR A 74 12.26 12.74 -20.13
C TYR A 74 11.38 11.59 -19.65
N THR A 75 11.92 10.41 -19.31
CA THR A 75 11.13 9.23 -18.93
C THR A 75 10.30 9.50 -17.70
N TYR A 76 10.87 10.15 -16.70
CA TYR A 76 10.16 10.54 -15.48
C TYR A 76 9.01 11.52 -15.78
N VAL A 77 9.26 12.54 -16.58
CA VAL A 77 8.24 13.54 -16.97
C VAL A 77 7.07 12.85 -17.68
N TRP A 78 7.35 11.93 -18.61
CA TRP A 78 6.31 11.17 -19.30
C TRP A 78 5.51 10.30 -18.35
N ALA A 79 6.16 9.66 -17.35
CA ALA A 79 5.47 8.88 -16.34
C ALA A 79 4.55 9.75 -15.49
N VAL A 80 5.06 10.90 -14.98
CA VAL A 80 4.25 11.85 -14.19
C VAL A 80 3.09 12.39 -15.04
N ALA A 81 3.33 12.76 -16.30
CA ALA A 81 2.29 13.24 -17.21
C ALA A 81 1.23 12.16 -17.48
N ALA A 82 1.60 10.90 -17.64
CA ALA A 82 0.68 9.78 -17.79
C ALA A 82 -0.22 9.60 -16.55
N PHE A 83 0.35 9.66 -15.33
CA PHE A 83 -0.43 9.60 -14.09
C PHE A 83 -1.35 10.81 -13.92
N MET A 84 -0.88 12.02 -14.27
CA MET A 84 -1.71 13.23 -14.25
C MET A 84 -2.88 13.14 -15.23
N THR A 85 -2.63 12.68 -16.45
CA THR A 85 -3.69 12.53 -17.46
C THR A 85 -4.70 11.47 -17.05
N ALA A 86 -4.25 10.33 -16.51
CA ALA A 86 -5.13 9.29 -15.97
C ALA A 86 -6.01 9.83 -14.83
N TYR A 87 -5.43 10.57 -13.89
CA TYR A 87 -6.19 11.22 -12.82
C TYR A 87 -7.17 12.26 -13.36
N ALA A 88 -6.75 13.10 -14.30
CA ALA A 88 -7.62 14.12 -14.91
C ALA A 88 -8.81 13.49 -15.65
N LEU A 89 -8.58 12.40 -16.40
CA LEU A 89 -9.64 11.63 -17.06
C LEU A 89 -10.61 11.03 -16.02
N TYR A 90 -10.10 10.50 -14.92
CA TYR A 90 -10.93 10.00 -13.84
C TYR A 90 -11.75 11.11 -13.19
N ALA A 91 -11.13 12.28 -12.95
CA ALA A 91 -11.84 13.45 -12.41
C ALA A 91 -12.92 13.98 -13.36
N LEU A 92 -12.65 14.01 -14.66
CA LEU A 92 -13.65 14.38 -15.69
C LEU A 92 -14.81 13.38 -15.72
N ALA A 93 -14.51 12.07 -15.67
CA ALA A 93 -15.54 11.03 -15.62
C ALA A 93 -16.41 11.15 -14.36
N ALA A 94 -15.80 11.43 -13.19
CA ALA A 94 -16.51 11.69 -11.94
C ALA A 94 -17.40 12.94 -12.05
N GLY A 95 -16.91 14.02 -12.67
CA GLY A 95 -17.67 15.24 -12.93
C GLY A 95 -18.87 15.03 -13.87
N MET A 96 -18.69 14.21 -14.92
CA MET A 96 -19.80 13.84 -15.82
C MET A 96 -20.87 13.00 -15.12
N LYS A 97 -20.47 12.04 -14.28
CA LYS A 97 -21.40 11.24 -13.46
C LYS A 97 -22.12 12.09 -12.43
N TYR A 98 -21.43 13.05 -11.80
CA TYR A 98 -22.03 14.00 -10.88
C TYR A 98 -23.16 14.81 -11.55
N ARG A 99 -22.95 15.28 -12.79
CA ARG A 99 -23.98 15.97 -13.58
C ARG A 99 -25.18 15.09 -13.90
N LYS A 100 -25.00 13.77 -14.00
CA LYS A 100 -26.07 12.77 -14.22
C LYS A 100 -26.76 12.33 -12.92
N GLY A 101 -26.43 12.92 -11.77
CA GLY A 101 -27.04 12.63 -10.47
C GLY A 101 -26.31 11.62 -9.58
N ASP A 102 -25.26 10.98 -10.08
CA ASP A 102 -24.41 10.08 -9.28
C ASP A 102 -23.32 10.87 -8.55
N LYS A 103 -23.58 11.17 -7.28
CA LYS A 103 -22.67 11.94 -6.42
C LYS A 103 -21.55 11.06 -5.84
N ARG A 104 -21.73 9.75 -5.76
CA ARG A 104 -20.85 8.82 -5.06
C ARG A 104 -19.42 8.83 -5.61
N THR A 105 -19.26 8.79 -6.93
CA THR A 105 -17.94 8.78 -7.57
C THR A 105 -17.17 10.08 -7.32
N ALA A 106 -17.84 11.22 -7.26
CA ALA A 106 -17.21 12.51 -6.96
C ALA A 106 -16.79 12.62 -5.49
N GLU A 107 -17.57 12.07 -4.57
CA GLU A 107 -17.24 12.02 -3.14
C GLU A 107 -16.06 11.11 -2.87
N ASP A 108 -16.01 9.94 -3.50
CA ASP A 108 -14.88 9.02 -3.44
C ASP A 108 -13.59 9.66 -3.98
N LEU A 109 -13.68 10.37 -5.10
CA LEU A 109 -12.55 11.09 -5.67
C LEU A 109 -12.05 12.20 -4.74
N ARG A 110 -12.96 13.02 -4.19
CA ARG A 110 -12.63 14.05 -3.22
C ARG A 110 -11.91 13.48 -2.01
N TYR A 111 -12.38 12.35 -1.49
CA TYR A 111 -11.77 11.69 -0.34
C TYR A 111 -10.35 11.20 -0.63
N ARG A 112 -10.10 10.73 -1.86
CA ARG A 112 -8.80 10.19 -2.29
C ARG A 112 -7.86 11.26 -2.86
N ALA A 113 -8.35 12.43 -3.26
CA ALA A 113 -7.54 13.48 -3.87
C ALA A 113 -6.33 13.91 -3.01
N PRO A 114 -6.43 14.10 -1.68
CA PRO A 114 -5.28 14.43 -0.84
C PRO A 114 -4.19 13.35 -0.87
N LEU A 115 -4.57 12.07 -0.98
CA LEU A 115 -3.62 10.96 -1.10
C LEU A 115 -2.82 11.03 -2.40
N PHE A 116 -3.50 11.30 -3.53
CA PHE A 116 -2.83 11.49 -4.82
C PHE A 116 -1.92 12.73 -4.81
N SER A 117 -2.34 13.80 -4.15
CA SER A 117 -1.51 15.00 -3.98
C SER A 117 -0.26 14.70 -3.16
N ALA A 118 -0.41 13.99 -2.05
CA ALA A 118 0.71 13.56 -1.21
C ALA A 118 1.68 12.65 -2.00
N PHE A 119 1.16 11.78 -2.86
CA PHE A 119 1.98 10.93 -3.73
C PHE A 119 2.83 11.75 -4.70
N PHE A 120 2.25 12.74 -5.40
CA PHE A 120 3.01 13.62 -6.30
C PHE A 120 4.06 14.45 -5.54
N LEU A 121 3.71 14.99 -4.36
CA LEU A 121 4.66 15.74 -3.54
C LEU A 121 5.81 14.85 -3.05
N LEU A 122 5.52 13.60 -2.68
CA LEU A 122 6.53 12.63 -2.27
C LEU A 122 7.46 12.30 -3.45
N LEU A 123 6.93 12.12 -4.66
CA LEU A 123 7.75 11.91 -5.86
C LEU A 123 8.65 13.12 -6.14
N THR A 124 8.11 14.34 -6.06
CA THR A 124 8.89 15.57 -6.23
C THR A 124 10.00 15.68 -5.18
N PHE A 125 9.68 15.43 -3.93
CA PHE A 125 10.66 15.46 -2.84
C PHE A 125 11.75 14.40 -3.00
N TYR A 126 11.38 13.19 -3.43
CA TYR A 126 12.32 12.12 -3.70
C TYR A 126 13.25 12.48 -4.88
N ASP A 127 12.70 13.01 -5.97
CA ASP A 127 13.50 13.44 -7.13
C ASP A 127 14.46 14.56 -6.75
N TYR A 128 13.99 15.55 -5.99
CA TYR A 128 14.82 16.63 -5.48
C TYR A 128 16.00 16.14 -4.64
N LEU A 129 15.78 15.19 -3.73
CA LEU A 129 16.83 14.64 -2.87
C LEU A 129 17.83 13.76 -3.64
N THR A 130 17.38 13.03 -4.66
CA THR A 130 18.21 12.04 -5.37
C THR A 130 18.91 12.64 -6.60
N LEU A 131 18.13 13.29 -7.48
CA LEU A 131 18.64 13.75 -8.78
C LEU A 131 19.22 15.16 -8.72
N LYS A 132 18.59 16.07 -7.95
CA LYS A 132 18.96 17.49 -7.95
C LYS A 132 20.05 17.80 -6.95
N THR A 133 19.85 17.46 -5.67
CA THR A 133 20.80 17.78 -4.60
C THR A 133 21.89 16.72 -4.43
N GLY A 134 21.64 15.47 -4.85
CA GLY A 134 22.56 14.36 -4.66
C GLY A 134 22.83 14.00 -3.19
N ILE A 135 21.99 14.50 -2.24
CA ILE A 135 22.07 14.13 -0.81
C ILE A 135 21.92 12.62 -0.66
N LEU A 136 20.98 12.04 -1.41
CA LEU A 136 20.81 10.60 -1.54
C LEU A 136 21.47 10.18 -2.87
N SER A 137 22.75 9.82 -2.80
CA SER A 137 23.55 9.54 -3.99
C SER A 137 23.48 8.08 -4.45
N GLN A 138 23.64 7.87 -5.75
CA GLN A 138 23.91 6.54 -6.31
C GLN A 138 25.22 5.97 -5.73
N PRO A 139 25.36 4.64 -5.57
CA PRO A 139 24.43 3.58 -6.03
C PRO A 139 23.35 3.20 -5.01
N PHE A 140 23.35 3.78 -3.80
CA PHE A 140 22.49 3.31 -2.71
C PHE A 140 21.03 3.71 -2.89
N VAL A 141 20.79 4.91 -3.40
CA VAL A 141 19.43 5.44 -3.65
C VAL A 141 19.37 5.96 -5.09
N PRO A 142 18.90 5.15 -6.05
CA PRO A 142 18.79 5.56 -7.45
C PRO A 142 17.66 6.57 -7.62
N CYS A 143 17.84 7.55 -8.50
CA CYS A 143 16.75 8.47 -8.85
C CYS A 143 15.63 7.75 -9.62
N MET A 144 14.41 8.25 -9.54
CA MET A 144 13.24 7.64 -10.17
C MET A 144 13.39 7.49 -11.67
N ASN A 145 14.01 8.47 -12.32
CA ASN A 145 14.26 8.41 -13.75
C ASN A 145 15.20 7.26 -14.16
N SER A 146 16.27 7.00 -13.39
CA SER A 146 17.15 5.84 -13.62
C SER A 146 16.43 4.52 -13.46
N ILE A 147 15.57 4.41 -12.43
CA ILE A 147 14.75 3.19 -12.20
C ILE A 147 13.86 2.92 -13.42
N LEU A 148 13.16 3.94 -13.92
CA LEU A 148 12.27 3.81 -15.07
C LEU A 148 13.05 3.48 -16.37
N ASN A 149 14.22 4.08 -16.58
CA ASN A 149 15.05 3.82 -17.73
C ASN A 149 15.55 2.37 -17.75
N ILE A 150 16.13 1.90 -16.63
CA ILE A 150 16.59 0.52 -16.49
C ILE A 150 15.41 -0.46 -16.62
N ALA A 151 14.26 -0.14 -16.06
CA ALA A 151 13.07 -0.98 -16.20
C ALA A 151 12.62 -1.13 -17.65
N TRP A 152 12.83 -0.11 -18.48
CA TRP A 152 12.50 -0.16 -19.92
C TRP A 152 13.59 -0.82 -20.74
N GLU A 153 14.85 -0.47 -20.52
CA GLU A 153 16.02 -0.98 -21.24
C GLU A 153 16.20 -2.48 -20.98
N ASP A 154 16.16 -2.88 -19.70
CA ASP A 154 16.42 -4.26 -19.28
C ASP A 154 15.12 -5.08 -19.08
N ARG A 155 14.02 -4.69 -19.69
CA ARG A 155 12.71 -5.36 -19.50
C ARG A 155 12.72 -6.86 -19.76
N ALA A 156 13.50 -7.32 -20.73
CA ALA A 156 13.63 -8.74 -21.05
C ALA A 156 14.34 -9.50 -19.91
N TYR A 157 15.45 -8.94 -19.42
CA TYR A 157 16.21 -9.48 -18.31
C TYR A 157 15.40 -9.47 -17.02
N LEU A 158 14.68 -8.37 -16.73
CA LEU A 158 13.81 -8.27 -15.57
C LEU A 158 12.67 -9.29 -15.62
N LEU A 159 12.11 -9.54 -16.81
CA LEU A 159 11.08 -10.58 -16.99
C LEU A 159 11.66 -11.96 -16.71
N GLU A 160 12.83 -12.28 -17.24
CA GLU A 160 13.53 -13.52 -16.99
C GLU A 160 13.80 -13.73 -15.49
N CYS A 161 14.37 -12.71 -14.82
CA CYS A 161 14.60 -12.73 -13.36
C CYS A 161 13.29 -12.95 -12.58
N THR A 162 12.21 -12.29 -13.01
CA THR A 162 10.89 -12.43 -12.38
C THR A 162 10.35 -13.85 -12.53
N LEU A 163 10.42 -14.43 -13.72
CA LEU A 163 9.97 -15.81 -13.98
C LEU A 163 10.79 -16.83 -13.18
N HIS A 164 12.10 -16.65 -13.10
CA HIS A 164 12.96 -17.50 -12.25
C HIS A 164 12.62 -17.38 -10.78
N THR A 165 12.37 -16.17 -10.29
CA THR A 165 11.97 -15.93 -8.91
C THR A 165 10.60 -16.53 -8.60
N LEU A 166 9.63 -16.40 -9.50
CA LEU A 166 8.32 -17.02 -9.37
C LEU A 166 8.42 -18.54 -9.35
N ARG A 167 9.24 -19.13 -10.23
CA ARG A 167 9.48 -20.58 -10.24
C ARG A 167 10.06 -21.07 -8.90
N LEU A 168 11.04 -20.36 -8.37
CA LEU A 168 11.63 -20.63 -7.06
C LEU A 168 10.58 -20.58 -5.94
N LEU A 169 9.82 -19.48 -5.93
CA LEU A 169 8.77 -19.23 -4.94
C LEU A 169 7.71 -20.32 -4.96
N PHE A 170 7.13 -20.61 -6.13
CA PHE A 170 6.08 -21.62 -6.24
C PHE A 170 6.56 -23.02 -5.91
N LEU A 171 7.75 -23.43 -6.36
CA LEU A 171 8.31 -24.74 -6.01
C LEU A 171 8.49 -24.88 -4.49
N GLY A 172 9.15 -23.91 -3.86
CA GLY A 172 9.36 -23.93 -2.41
C GLY A 172 8.05 -23.90 -1.64
N TYR A 173 7.13 -23.03 -2.06
CA TYR A 173 5.83 -22.86 -1.41
C TYR A 173 4.97 -24.14 -1.46
N PHE A 174 4.84 -24.77 -2.64
CA PHE A 174 4.06 -26.00 -2.76
C PHE A 174 4.68 -27.17 -2.00
N ILE A 175 6.01 -27.32 -2.01
CA ILE A 175 6.70 -28.32 -1.20
C ILE A 175 6.46 -28.07 0.28
N GLY A 176 6.60 -26.82 0.73
CA GLY A 176 6.40 -26.43 2.13
C GLY A 176 4.97 -26.67 2.60
N ILE A 177 3.96 -26.30 1.79
CA ILE A 177 2.54 -26.57 2.10
C ILE A 177 2.28 -28.08 2.17
N ALA A 178 2.73 -28.86 1.20
CA ALA A 178 2.51 -30.30 1.18
C ALA A 178 3.08 -30.96 2.45
N LEU A 179 4.32 -30.62 2.81
CA LEU A 179 4.95 -31.11 4.02
C LEU A 179 4.25 -30.59 5.28
N GLY A 180 3.85 -29.33 5.30
CA GLY A 180 3.15 -28.71 6.41
C GLY A 180 1.78 -29.36 6.68
N LEU A 181 1.00 -29.60 5.62
CA LEU A 181 -0.28 -30.28 5.74
C LEU A 181 -0.11 -31.72 6.26
N VAL A 182 0.83 -32.48 5.72
CA VAL A 182 1.09 -33.84 6.17
C VAL A 182 1.50 -33.87 7.64
N THR A 183 2.44 -33.01 8.04
CA THR A 183 2.92 -32.93 9.41
C THR A 183 1.84 -32.38 10.37
N GLY A 184 1.11 -31.33 9.98
CA GLY A 184 0.05 -30.74 10.76
C GLY A 184 -1.12 -31.70 11.00
N ILE A 185 -1.58 -32.38 9.94
CA ILE A 185 -2.63 -33.41 10.05
C ILE A 185 -2.15 -34.56 10.95
N THR A 186 -0.93 -35.05 10.75
CA THR A 186 -0.37 -36.15 11.55
C THR A 186 -0.26 -35.75 13.02
N CYS A 187 0.14 -34.52 13.33
CA CYS A 187 0.17 -34.00 14.71
C CYS A 187 -1.24 -33.81 15.29
N GLY A 188 -2.23 -33.51 14.45
CA GLY A 188 -3.63 -33.40 14.86
C GLY A 188 -4.23 -34.74 15.29
N TYR A 189 -3.95 -35.80 14.54
CA TYR A 189 -4.53 -37.11 14.79
C TYR A 189 -3.73 -38.00 15.75
N SER A 190 -2.42 -37.79 15.91
CA SER A 190 -1.53 -38.67 16.69
C SER A 190 -0.80 -37.89 17.79
N GLU A 191 -1.10 -38.23 19.06
CA GLU A 191 -0.38 -37.67 20.19
C GLU A 191 1.11 -38.05 20.20
N LYS A 192 1.46 -39.24 19.69
CA LYS A 192 2.83 -39.68 19.57
C LYS A 192 3.60 -38.82 18.55
N ALA A 193 2.99 -38.55 17.40
CA ALA A 193 3.59 -37.71 16.38
C ALA A 193 3.75 -36.25 16.92
N ARG A 194 2.74 -35.73 17.58
CA ARG A 194 2.78 -34.42 18.22
C ARG A 194 3.90 -34.30 19.24
N TYR A 195 4.10 -35.36 20.04
CA TYR A 195 5.15 -35.39 21.06
C TYR A 195 6.56 -35.19 20.45
N TRP A 196 6.84 -35.79 19.28
CA TRP A 196 8.15 -35.69 18.64
C TRP A 196 8.29 -34.47 17.73
N ILE A 197 7.26 -34.08 17.01
CA ILE A 197 7.32 -33.01 16.01
C ILE A 197 7.20 -31.61 16.66
N ASN A 198 6.36 -31.48 17.67
CA ASN A 198 6.06 -30.19 18.30
C ASN A 198 7.29 -29.49 18.92
N PRO A 199 8.23 -30.20 19.61
CA PRO A 199 9.45 -29.58 20.10
C PRO A 199 10.31 -29.02 18.98
N ILE A 200 10.39 -29.72 17.83
CA ILE A 200 11.17 -29.27 16.67
C ILE A 200 10.59 -27.98 16.11
N ILE A 201 9.28 -27.93 15.93
CA ILE A 201 8.59 -26.73 15.43
C ILE A 201 8.73 -25.55 16.40
N LYS A 202 8.56 -25.81 17.71
CA LYS A 202 8.70 -24.76 18.73
C LYS A 202 10.14 -24.24 18.86
N PHE A 203 11.13 -25.05 18.57
CA PHE A 203 12.53 -24.64 18.62
C PHE A 203 12.96 -23.92 17.34
N LEU A 204 12.61 -24.45 16.17
CA LEU A 204 13.05 -23.91 14.88
C LEU A 204 12.15 -22.79 14.36
N GLY A 205 10.83 -22.82 14.68
CA GLY A 205 9.85 -21.85 14.18
C GLY A 205 10.13 -20.40 14.54
N PRO A 206 10.58 -20.06 15.76
CA PRO A 206 10.95 -18.69 16.10
C PRO A 206 12.19 -18.16 15.37
N ILE A 207 13.01 -19.05 14.78
CA ILE A 207 14.22 -18.64 14.07
C ILE A 207 13.82 -18.08 12.69
N PRO A 208 14.11 -16.81 12.37
CA PRO A 208 13.82 -16.26 11.05
C PRO A 208 14.46 -17.11 9.96
N THR A 209 13.67 -17.49 8.95
CA THR A 209 14.18 -18.35 7.85
C THR A 209 15.38 -17.76 7.12
N ALA A 210 15.52 -16.43 7.11
CA ALA A 210 16.67 -15.73 6.55
C ALA A 210 18.01 -16.09 7.25
N THR A 211 18.01 -16.43 8.53
CA THR A 211 19.21 -16.84 9.26
C THR A 211 19.81 -18.17 8.76
N TRP A 212 19.01 -18.98 8.07
CA TRP A 212 19.48 -20.22 7.48
C TRP A 212 20.26 -20.01 6.18
N ILE A 213 20.19 -18.83 5.56
CA ILE A 213 20.83 -18.56 4.25
C ILE A 213 22.33 -18.92 4.24
N PRO A 214 23.16 -18.45 5.20
CA PRO A 214 24.59 -18.75 5.17
C PRO A 214 24.90 -20.26 5.29
N ILE A 215 24.14 -20.95 6.14
CA ILE A 215 24.31 -22.40 6.37
C ILE A 215 23.92 -23.17 5.12
N ILE A 216 22.77 -22.82 4.53
CA ILE A 216 22.26 -23.50 3.33
C ILE A 216 23.15 -23.22 2.12
N MET A 217 23.71 -22.01 2.00
CA MET A 217 24.66 -21.68 0.93
C MET A 217 25.92 -22.55 0.94
N VAL A 218 26.36 -22.98 2.11
CA VAL A 218 27.53 -23.88 2.25
C VAL A 218 27.16 -25.33 1.96
N VAL A 219 25.97 -25.77 2.38
CA VAL A 219 25.56 -27.18 2.34
C VAL A 219 24.86 -27.55 1.02
N ALA A 220 24.17 -26.59 0.42
CA ALA A 220 23.39 -26.85 -0.79
C ALA A 220 24.27 -27.05 -2.03
N ALA A 221 23.99 -28.09 -2.79
CA ALA A 221 24.69 -28.40 -4.05
C ALA A 221 24.48 -27.34 -5.15
N SER A 222 23.46 -26.47 -5.02
CA SER A 222 23.23 -25.32 -5.90
C SER A 222 22.40 -24.24 -5.17
N LEU A 223 22.62 -22.97 -5.54
CA LEU A 223 21.87 -21.84 -5.01
C LEU A 223 20.35 -21.99 -5.21
N PHE A 224 19.94 -22.55 -6.35
CA PHE A 224 18.55 -22.81 -6.65
C PHE A 224 17.90 -23.77 -5.63
N ARG A 225 18.53 -24.91 -5.37
CA ARG A 225 18.03 -25.89 -4.41
C ARG A 225 18.02 -25.33 -2.99
N GLY A 226 19.05 -24.58 -2.64
CA GLY A 226 19.13 -23.90 -1.34
C GLY A 226 17.98 -22.91 -1.13
N ALA A 227 17.69 -22.08 -2.13
CA ALA A 227 16.60 -21.12 -2.07
C ALA A 227 15.23 -21.82 -1.98
N VAL A 228 14.98 -22.87 -2.78
CA VAL A 228 13.74 -23.67 -2.70
C VAL A 228 13.57 -24.26 -1.30
N PHE A 229 14.66 -24.79 -0.71
CA PHE A 229 14.63 -25.36 0.65
C PHE A 229 14.25 -24.31 1.71
N ILE A 230 14.83 -23.11 1.65
CA ILE A 230 14.52 -22.03 2.62
C ILE A 230 13.06 -21.60 2.51
N ILE A 231 12.54 -21.45 1.30
CA ILE A 231 11.13 -21.11 1.07
C ILE A 231 10.22 -22.22 1.57
N ALA A 232 10.57 -23.48 1.27
CA ALA A 232 9.80 -24.64 1.72
C ALA A 232 9.80 -24.75 3.25
N LEU A 233 10.93 -24.49 3.90
CA LEU A 233 11.05 -24.50 5.36
C LEU A 233 10.15 -23.43 6.00
N GLY A 234 10.19 -22.22 5.49
CA GLY A 234 9.33 -21.13 5.99
C GLY A 234 7.84 -21.42 5.82
N SER A 235 7.45 -21.95 4.65
CA SER A 235 6.06 -22.34 4.37
C SER A 235 5.62 -23.51 5.22
N TRP A 236 6.50 -24.47 5.47
CA TRP A 236 6.24 -25.63 6.31
C TRP A 236 5.90 -25.22 7.74
N PHE A 237 6.70 -24.36 8.36
CA PHE A 237 6.42 -23.86 9.73
C PHE A 237 5.11 -23.10 9.83
N ALA A 238 4.75 -22.33 8.79
CA ALA A 238 3.52 -21.55 8.80
C ALA A 238 2.25 -22.40 8.69
N VAL A 239 2.35 -23.59 8.05
CA VAL A 239 1.21 -24.48 7.76
C VAL A 239 1.05 -25.58 8.83
N THR A 240 2.12 -25.99 9.50
CA THR A 240 2.08 -27.02 10.55
C THR A 240 1.56 -26.47 11.88
#